data_698180dc62e165bd875c026d327f43f1
#
_entry.id   698180dc62e165bd875c026d327f43f1
#
_cell.length_a   1.000
_cell.length_b   1.000
_cell.length_c   1.000
_cell.angle_alpha   90.00
_cell.angle_beta   90.00
_cell.angle_gamma   90.00
#
_symmetry.space_group_name_H-M   'P 1'
#
loop_
_entity.id
_entity.type
_entity.pdbx_description
1 polymer ?
#
loop_
_entity_poly.entity_id
_entity_poly.type
_entity_poly.pdbx_seq_one_letter_code
_entity_poly.pdbx_strand_id
1 'polypeptide(L)'
;YIDADMYFYSSPEFVFEEIKGKKCSASIIEHRFPNNITRSTNLRLHGKYCVEFNTFFNTEESRKILTWWKKKCFESCSMKLNEESFGDQKYLDEWEKRFGNIHEVENAGAGVAPWNLSDYRLEGKESNGIYLTYKGKQRVKLVFYHFQNLRFLDENTVNIGVYNEIGRKDRALINELY
;
A
#
# COMPACT_ATOMS: atom_id res chain seq x y z
N TYR A 1 -1.62 -11.87 -3.35
CA TYR A 1 -0.56 -11.65 -2.37
C TYR A 1 -0.98 -10.55 -1.41
N ILE A 2 -0.79 -10.78 -0.12
CA ILE A 2 -1.16 -9.84 0.95
C ILE A 2 -0.04 -9.90 2.00
N ASP A 3 0.41 -8.74 2.49
CA ASP A 3 1.31 -8.66 3.64
C ASP A 3 0.58 -9.06 4.93
N ALA A 4 1.32 -9.59 5.91
CA ALA A 4 0.74 -10.14 7.12
C ALA A 4 0.32 -9.07 8.16
N ASP A 5 0.81 -7.85 8.02
CA ASP A 5 0.56 -6.71 8.91
C ASP A 5 -0.50 -5.74 8.37
N MET A 6 -1.54 -6.31 7.75
CA MET A 6 -2.69 -5.56 7.23
C MET A 6 -3.97 -5.89 7.99
N TYR A 7 -4.87 -4.91 8.10
CA TYR A 7 -6.21 -5.11 8.61
C TYR A 7 -7.26 -4.51 7.67
N PHE A 8 -8.29 -5.31 7.35
CA PHE A 8 -9.38 -4.91 6.45
C PHE A 8 -10.54 -4.32 7.26
N TYR A 9 -10.83 -3.05 7.03
CA TYR A 9 -11.97 -2.31 7.59
C TYR A 9 -13.23 -2.44 6.74
N SER A 10 -13.08 -2.85 5.49
CA SER A 10 -14.17 -3.19 4.57
C SER A 10 -13.76 -4.33 3.65
N SER A 11 -14.72 -4.84 2.88
CA SER A 11 -14.48 -5.94 1.95
C SER A 11 -13.38 -5.58 0.93
N PRO A 12 -12.39 -6.46 0.68
CA PRO A 12 -11.43 -6.29 -0.41
C PRO A 12 -12.08 -6.32 -1.79
N GLU A 13 -13.35 -6.71 -1.87
CA GLU A 13 -14.13 -6.71 -3.10
C GLU A 13 -14.15 -5.35 -3.79
N PHE A 14 -14.03 -4.25 -3.04
CA PHE A 14 -13.89 -2.90 -3.61
C PHE A 14 -12.67 -2.76 -4.52
N VAL A 15 -11.58 -3.50 -4.26
CA VAL A 15 -10.39 -3.54 -5.13
C VAL A 15 -10.65 -4.48 -6.30
N PHE A 16 -11.30 -5.63 -6.07
CA PHE A 16 -11.58 -6.59 -7.12
C PHE A 16 -12.60 -6.07 -8.14
N GLU A 17 -13.63 -5.33 -7.70
CA GLU A 17 -14.58 -4.68 -8.62
C GLU A 17 -13.90 -3.65 -9.53
N GLU A 18 -12.85 -2.96 -9.05
CA GLU A 18 -12.09 -2.02 -9.86
C GLU A 18 -11.37 -2.70 -11.04
N ILE A 19 -10.90 -3.93 -10.86
CA ILE A 19 -10.18 -4.70 -11.90
C ILE A 19 -11.06 -5.66 -12.67
N LYS A 20 -12.32 -5.83 -12.26
CA LYS A 20 -13.29 -6.71 -12.91
C LYS A 20 -13.53 -6.28 -14.36
N GLY A 21 -13.36 -7.22 -15.28
CA GLY A 21 -13.51 -6.96 -16.71
C GLY A 21 -12.34 -6.20 -17.36
N LYS A 22 -11.34 -5.76 -16.59
CA LYS A 22 -10.13 -5.18 -17.16
C LYS A 22 -9.21 -6.29 -17.69
N LYS A 23 -8.60 -6.04 -18.83
CA LYS A 23 -7.57 -6.91 -19.40
C LYS A 23 -6.21 -6.58 -18.78
N CYS A 24 -6.03 -6.89 -17.51
CA CYS A 24 -4.74 -6.71 -16.83
C CYS A 24 -4.19 -8.07 -16.37
N SER A 25 -2.86 -8.16 -16.30
CA SER A 25 -2.17 -9.37 -15.85
C SER A 25 -1.97 -9.38 -14.34
N ALA A 26 -1.77 -8.19 -13.76
CA ALA A 26 -1.69 -7.99 -12.33
C ALA A 26 -2.23 -6.61 -11.93
N SER A 27 -2.56 -6.44 -10.65
CA SER A 27 -2.80 -5.12 -10.08
C SER A 27 -1.85 -4.87 -8.91
N ILE A 28 -1.43 -3.60 -8.77
CA ILE A 28 -0.47 -3.13 -7.78
C ILE A 28 -0.95 -1.83 -7.14
N ILE A 29 -0.43 -1.52 -5.97
CA ILE A 29 -0.80 -0.31 -5.22
C ILE A 29 0.39 0.63 -5.09
N GLU A 30 0.18 1.91 -5.40
CA GLU A 30 1.18 2.96 -5.19
C GLU A 30 1.32 3.27 -3.69
N HIS A 31 2.54 3.51 -3.18
CA HIS A 31 2.75 4.04 -1.84
C HIS A 31 2.01 5.36 -1.58
N ARG A 32 1.75 6.13 -2.62
CA ARG A 32 1.10 7.44 -2.54
C ARG A 32 1.82 8.36 -1.55
N PHE A 33 3.16 8.38 -1.60
CA PHE A 33 3.93 9.29 -0.75
C PHE A 33 3.43 10.73 -0.89
N PRO A 34 3.19 11.44 0.23
CA PRO A 34 2.71 12.81 0.21
C PRO A 34 3.62 13.73 -0.60
N ASN A 35 3.05 14.77 -1.20
CA ASN A 35 3.81 15.75 -1.97
C ASN A 35 4.55 16.71 -1.02
N ASN A 36 5.64 16.24 -0.44
CA ASN A 36 6.50 16.97 0.49
C ASN A 36 7.99 16.82 0.09
N ILE A 37 8.88 17.41 0.89
CA ILE A 37 10.32 17.45 0.63
C ILE A 37 10.96 16.05 0.57
N THR A 38 10.38 15.04 1.23
CA THR A 38 10.93 13.68 1.30
C THR A 38 10.45 12.79 0.16
N ARG A 39 9.45 13.22 -0.61
CA ARG A 39 8.79 12.38 -1.63
C ARG A 39 9.78 11.79 -2.64
N SER A 40 10.66 12.62 -3.21
CA SER A 40 11.63 12.17 -4.22
C SER A 40 12.62 11.14 -3.64
N THR A 41 13.05 11.35 -2.41
CA THR A 41 13.94 10.42 -1.69
C THR A 41 13.22 9.11 -1.42
N ASN A 42 11.98 9.14 -0.94
CA ASN A 42 11.20 7.93 -0.68
C ASN A 42 10.96 7.12 -1.96
N LEU A 43 10.58 7.77 -3.06
CA LEU A 43 10.43 7.10 -4.37
C LEU A 43 11.75 6.45 -4.83
N ARG A 44 12.87 7.15 -4.68
CA ARG A 44 14.17 6.62 -5.08
C ARG A 44 14.60 5.42 -4.24
N LEU A 45 14.35 5.44 -2.95
CA LEU A 45 14.79 4.40 -2.01
C LEU A 45 13.82 3.21 -1.95
N HIS A 46 12.53 3.46 -1.84
CA HIS A 46 11.54 2.42 -1.59
C HIS A 46 10.77 1.97 -2.84
N GLY A 47 10.85 2.74 -3.95
CA GLY A 47 10.08 2.51 -5.15
C GLY A 47 8.72 3.21 -5.11
N LYS A 48 8.05 3.22 -6.26
CA LYS A 48 6.70 3.80 -6.41
C LYS A 48 5.64 2.91 -5.75
N TYR A 49 5.78 1.58 -5.86
CA TYR A 49 4.76 0.62 -5.48
C TYR A 49 5.09 -0.13 -4.19
N CYS A 50 4.05 -0.48 -3.44
CA CYS A 50 4.13 -1.35 -2.27
C CYS A 50 3.67 -2.76 -2.63
N VAL A 51 4.31 -3.78 -2.06
CA VAL A 51 3.88 -5.17 -2.25
C VAL A 51 2.64 -5.55 -1.47
N GLU A 52 2.21 -4.74 -0.54
CA GLU A 52 1.18 -4.98 0.47
C GLU A 52 -0.07 -5.76 -0.01
N PHE A 53 -0.54 -5.47 -1.23
CA PHE A 53 -1.71 -6.11 -1.83
C PHE A 53 -1.57 -6.16 -3.35
N ASN A 54 -1.25 -7.33 -3.89
CA ASN A 54 -1.10 -7.54 -5.31
C ASN A 54 -2.05 -8.64 -5.80
N THR A 55 -2.77 -8.37 -6.87
CA THR A 55 -3.66 -9.36 -7.50
C THR A 55 -3.05 -9.88 -8.79
N PHE A 56 -3.12 -11.19 -8.99
CA PHE A 56 -2.66 -11.86 -10.20
C PHE A 56 -3.81 -12.68 -10.82
N PHE A 57 -4.01 -12.52 -12.10
CA PHE A 57 -4.96 -13.35 -12.83
C PHE A 57 -4.33 -14.70 -13.20
N ASN A 58 -5.15 -15.74 -13.35
CA ASN A 58 -4.63 -17.04 -13.73
C ASN A 58 -4.37 -17.11 -15.25
N THR A 59 -3.40 -16.33 -15.71
CA THR A 59 -2.97 -16.23 -17.11
C THR A 59 -1.49 -16.58 -17.26
N GLU A 60 -1.05 -16.81 -18.49
CA GLU A 60 0.37 -17.05 -18.78
C GLU A 60 1.21 -15.79 -18.49
N GLU A 61 0.68 -14.61 -18.83
CA GLU A 61 1.32 -13.32 -18.58
C GLU A 61 1.56 -13.10 -17.10
N SER A 62 0.56 -13.36 -16.25
CA SER A 62 0.70 -13.27 -14.80
C SER A 62 1.77 -14.22 -14.26
N ARG A 63 1.85 -15.44 -14.81
CA ARG A 63 2.91 -16.41 -14.43
C ARG A 63 4.30 -15.94 -14.83
N LYS A 64 4.43 -15.22 -15.96
CA LYS A 64 5.71 -14.60 -16.37
C LYS A 64 6.15 -13.53 -15.36
N ILE A 65 5.21 -12.70 -14.91
CA ILE A 65 5.49 -11.68 -13.85
C ILE A 65 5.99 -12.38 -12.58
N LEU A 66 5.23 -13.35 -12.06
CA LEU A 66 5.59 -14.08 -10.84
C LEU A 66 6.93 -14.80 -10.96
N THR A 67 7.21 -15.43 -12.11
CA THR A 67 8.46 -16.12 -12.35
C THR A 67 9.65 -15.15 -12.35
N TRP A 68 9.51 -14.01 -13.00
CA TRP A 68 10.52 -12.98 -13.03
C TRP A 68 10.75 -12.37 -11.64
N TRP A 69 9.66 -12.00 -10.93
CA TRP A 69 9.73 -11.44 -9.59
C TRP A 69 10.41 -12.40 -8.61
N LYS A 70 9.98 -13.66 -8.60
CA LYS A 70 10.64 -14.73 -7.84
C LYS A 70 12.14 -14.79 -8.12
N LYS A 71 12.55 -14.78 -9.41
CA LYS A 71 13.96 -14.80 -9.79
C LYS A 71 14.70 -13.60 -9.20
N LYS A 72 14.13 -12.40 -9.30
CA LYS A 72 14.72 -11.18 -8.75
C LYS A 72 14.87 -11.22 -7.23
N CYS A 73 13.89 -11.75 -6.52
CA CYS A 73 13.98 -11.93 -5.07
C CYS A 73 15.10 -12.94 -4.69
N PHE A 74 15.34 -13.98 -5.49
CA PHE A 74 16.48 -14.86 -5.27
C PHE A 74 17.84 -14.21 -5.57
N GLU A 75 17.90 -13.29 -6.54
CA GLU A 75 19.11 -12.54 -6.83
C GLU A 75 19.42 -11.54 -5.70
N SER A 76 18.43 -10.85 -5.20
CA SER A 76 18.54 -9.93 -4.06
C SER A 76 17.18 -9.66 -3.42
N CYS A 77 17.06 -9.83 -2.11
CA CYS A 77 15.89 -9.41 -1.31
C CYS A 77 16.35 -8.67 -0.05
N SER A 78 17.43 -7.88 -0.18
CA SER A 78 18.02 -7.15 0.94
C SER A 78 17.19 -5.93 1.31
N MET A 79 16.95 -5.75 2.60
CA MET A 79 16.35 -4.52 3.17
C MET A 79 17.34 -3.36 3.30
N LYS A 80 18.59 -3.53 2.84
CA LYS A 80 19.54 -2.43 2.75
C LYS A 80 19.11 -1.50 1.62
N LEU A 81 18.90 -0.23 1.97
CA LEU A 81 18.53 0.80 1.02
C LEU A 81 19.63 0.99 -0.03
N ASN A 82 19.29 0.76 -1.29
CA ASN A 82 20.12 1.10 -2.43
C ASN A 82 19.25 1.53 -3.62
N GLU A 83 19.87 2.02 -4.69
CA GLU A 83 19.13 2.55 -5.83
C GLU A 83 18.49 1.47 -6.71
N GLU A 84 18.95 0.23 -6.63
CA GLU A 84 18.54 -0.86 -7.52
C GLU A 84 17.50 -1.80 -6.88
N SER A 85 17.57 -2.00 -5.55
CA SER A 85 16.69 -2.94 -4.85
C SER A 85 16.36 -2.46 -3.44
N PHE A 86 15.17 -2.84 -2.99
CA PHE A 86 14.72 -2.72 -1.60
C PHE A 86 13.69 -3.81 -1.33
N GLY A 87 14.10 -4.82 -0.57
CA GLY A 87 13.26 -5.99 -0.35
C GLY A 87 12.83 -6.64 -1.67
N ASP A 88 11.60 -7.05 -1.70
CA ASP A 88 10.90 -7.59 -2.87
C ASP A 88 10.10 -6.53 -3.64
N GLN A 89 9.85 -5.38 -3.04
CA GLN A 89 8.87 -4.41 -3.56
C GLN A 89 9.41 -3.52 -4.70
N LYS A 90 10.68 -3.10 -4.66
CA LYS A 90 11.19 -2.15 -5.66
C LYS A 90 11.22 -2.70 -7.07
N TYR A 91 11.19 -4.01 -7.21
CA TYR A 91 11.05 -4.69 -8.50
C TYR A 91 9.70 -4.42 -9.19
N LEU A 92 8.66 -4.03 -8.43
CA LEU A 92 7.35 -3.70 -8.97
C LEU A 92 7.40 -2.48 -9.91
N ASP A 93 8.34 -1.57 -9.71
CA ASP A 93 8.53 -0.38 -10.55
C ASP A 93 8.87 -0.73 -12.02
N GLU A 94 9.37 -1.96 -12.26
CA GLU A 94 9.69 -2.43 -13.60
C GLU A 94 8.50 -3.14 -14.29
N TRP A 95 7.45 -3.53 -13.56
CA TRP A 95 6.42 -4.44 -14.10
C TRP A 95 5.70 -3.86 -15.31
N GLU A 96 5.24 -2.61 -15.23
CA GLU A 96 4.52 -1.99 -16.36
C GLU A 96 5.41 -1.92 -17.62
N LYS A 97 6.64 -1.46 -17.47
CA LYS A 97 7.59 -1.35 -18.58
C LYS A 97 7.95 -2.72 -19.18
N ARG A 98 8.04 -3.75 -18.33
CA ARG A 98 8.53 -5.08 -18.74
C ARG A 98 7.44 -5.97 -19.30
N PHE A 99 6.26 -5.93 -18.73
CA PHE A 99 5.17 -6.87 -19.04
C PHE A 99 3.96 -6.18 -19.66
N GLY A 100 3.77 -4.88 -19.43
CA GLY A 100 2.55 -4.18 -19.79
C GLY A 100 1.31 -4.71 -19.04
N ASN A 101 0.16 -4.12 -19.30
CA ASN A 101 -1.12 -4.57 -18.74
C ASN A 101 -1.12 -4.74 -17.21
N ILE A 102 -0.41 -3.89 -16.50
CA ILE A 102 -0.44 -3.79 -15.04
C ILE A 102 -1.46 -2.71 -14.66
N HIS A 103 -2.39 -3.05 -13.79
CA HIS A 103 -3.35 -2.09 -13.28
C HIS A 103 -2.85 -1.47 -11.97
N GLU A 104 -2.70 -0.17 -11.94
CA GLU A 104 -2.49 0.58 -10.70
C GLU A 104 -3.85 0.84 -10.05
N VAL A 105 -4.03 0.38 -8.81
CA VAL A 105 -5.28 0.54 -8.06
C VAL A 105 -5.54 2.01 -7.77
N GLU A 106 -6.68 2.52 -8.24
CA GLU A 106 -7.07 3.92 -8.11
C GLU A 106 -7.81 4.20 -6.79
N ASN A 107 -8.42 3.17 -6.19
CA ASN A 107 -9.17 3.28 -4.94
C ASN A 107 -8.25 3.76 -3.79
N ALA A 108 -8.36 5.03 -3.43
CA ALA A 108 -7.54 5.63 -2.38
C ALA A 108 -7.88 5.13 -0.96
N GLY A 109 -8.96 4.38 -0.78
CA GLY A 109 -9.25 3.68 0.48
C GLY A 109 -8.48 2.37 0.66
N ALA A 110 -7.83 1.88 -0.40
CA ALA A 110 -6.91 0.75 -0.35
C ALA A 110 -5.46 1.28 -0.29
N GLY A 111 -4.62 0.74 0.59
CA GLY A 111 -3.23 1.16 0.76
C GLY A 111 -3.06 2.42 1.63
N VAL A 112 -3.93 2.61 2.62
CA VAL A 112 -3.70 3.59 3.69
C VAL A 112 -2.66 3.02 4.64
N ALA A 113 -1.63 3.81 4.96
CA ALA A 113 -0.46 3.35 5.70
C ALA A 113 0.26 4.51 6.42
N PRO A 114 1.19 4.23 7.36
CA PRO A 114 1.90 5.28 8.09
C PRO A 114 2.58 6.33 7.20
N TRP A 115 3.12 5.92 6.05
CA TRP A 115 3.85 6.82 5.15
C TRP A 115 2.99 7.79 4.34
N ASN A 116 1.68 7.52 4.20
CA ASN A 116 0.77 8.40 3.46
C ASN A 116 -0.39 8.95 4.32
N LEU A 117 -0.41 8.63 5.61
CA LEU A 117 -1.50 8.97 6.52
C LEU A 117 -1.78 10.48 6.60
N SER A 118 -0.75 11.32 6.36
CA SER A 118 -0.89 12.78 6.33
C SER A 118 -1.85 13.29 5.23
N ASP A 119 -2.07 12.53 4.18
CA ASP A 119 -3.00 12.87 3.09
C ASP A 119 -4.47 12.51 3.42
N TYR A 120 -4.71 11.83 4.55
CA TYR A 120 -6.02 11.38 4.98
C TYR A 120 -6.52 12.12 6.22
N ARG A 121 -7.84 12.26 6.34
CA ARG A 121 -8.53 12.76 7.53
C ARG A 121 -9.74 11.88 7.79
N LEU A 122 -10.00 11.58 9.05
CA LEU A 122 -11.24 10.91 9.45
C LEU A 122 -12.42 11.82 9.13
N GLU A 123 -13.35 11.35 8.31
CA GLU A 123 -14.62 12.04 8.04
C GLU A 123 -15.71 11.54 8.98
N GLY A 124 -15.77 10.21 9.18
CA GLY A 124 -16.72 9.61 10.11
C GLY A 124 -16.77 8.09 10.01
N LYS A 125 -17.52 7.51 10.94
CA LYS A 125 -17.82 6.09 10.99
C LYS A 125 -19.31 5.89 10.80
N GLU A 126 -19.67 5.08 9.84
CA GLU A 126 -21.04 4.70 9.51
C GLU A 126 -21.24 3.19 9.76
N SER A 127 -22.49 2.74 9.74
CA SER A 127 -22.81 1.31 9.95
C SER A 127 -22.13 0.36 8.96
N ASN A 128 -21.73 0.87 7.81
CA ASN A 128 -21.11 0.12 6.71
C ASN A 128 -19.60 0.34 6.56
N GLY A 129 -18.95 1.14 7.43
CA GLY A 129 -17.50 1.33 7.44
C GLY A 129 -17.01 2.70 7.86
N ILE A 130 -15.70 2.87 7.79
CA ILE A 130 -14.99 4.11 8.10
C ILE A 130 -14.80 4.90 6.79
N TYR A 131 -15.07 6.19 6.85
CA TYR A 131 -14.92 7.11 5.74
C TYR A 131 -13.83 8.13 6.01
N LEU A 132 -13.00 8.36 5.02
CA LEU A 132 -11.88 9.28 5.05
C LEU A 132 -12.04 10.34 3.95
N THR A 133 -11.50 11.53 4.19
CA THR A 133 -11.24 12.49 3.13
C THR A 133 -9.78 12.37 2.70
N TYR A 134 -9.55 12.05 1.43
CA TYR A 134 -8.23 11.95 0.81
C TYR A 134 -7.84 13.27 0.15
N LYS A 135 -6.66 13.79 0.49
CA LYS A 135 -6.11 15.08 0.00
C LYS A 135 -7.09 16.27 0.11
N GLY A 136 -7.96 16.21 1.12
CA GLY A 136 -8.97 17.26 1.36
C GLY A 136 -10.05 17.42 0.30
N LYS A 137 -10.20 16.43 -0.60
CA LYS A 137 -11.10 16.55 -1.76
C LYS A 137 -11.99 15.34 -1.98
N GLN A 138 -11.46 14.15 -1.86
CA GLN A 138 -12.14 12.92 -2.23
C GLN A 138 -12.59 12.17 -0.98
N ARG A 139 -13.89 11.90 -0.88
CA ARG A 139 -14.43 10.97 0.12
C ARG A 139 -14.14 9.56 -0.31
N VAL A 140 -13.51 8.77 0.56
CA VAL A 140 -13.16 7.37 0.31
C VAL A 140 -13.58 6.51 1.49
N LYS A 141 -14.02 5.29 1.21
CA LYS A 141 -14.25 4.28 2.23
C LYS A 141 -12.94 3.56 2.51
N LEU A 142 -12.53 3.47 3.77
CA LEU A 142 -11.34 2.73 4.16
C LEU A 142 -11.52 1.24 3.86
N VAL A 143 -10.69 0.70 2.98
CA VAL A 143 -10.69 -0.72 2.65
C VAL A 143 -9.76 -1.46 3.59
N PHE A 144 -8.50 -1.07 3.64
CA PHE A 144 -7.53 -1.63 4.58
C PHE A 144 -6.47 -0.61 5.00
N TYR A 145 -5.86 -0.89 6.14
CA TYR A 145 -4.70 -0.18 6.66
C TYR A 145 -3.51 -1.14 6.80
N HIS A 146 -2.35 -0.70 6.36
CA HIS A 146 -1.09 -1.43 6.46
C HIS A 146 -0.34 -0.97 7.70
N PHE A 147 -0.24 -1.83 8.70
CA PHE A 147 0.35 -1.54 10.02
C PHE A 147 1.88 -1.65 10.03
N GLN A 148 2.54 -1.12 9.01
CA GLN A 148 4.00 -1.19 8.92
C GLN A 148 4.67 -0.74 10.23
N ASN A 149 5.62 -1.55 10.72
CA ASN A 149 6.36 -1.34 11.96
C ASN A 149 5.53 -1.39 13.26
N LEU A 150 4.28 -1.84 13.22
CA LEU A 150 3.56 -2.18 14.46
C LEU A 150 4.34 -3.24 15.23
N ARG A 151 4.60 -2.99 16.51
CA ARG A 151 5.30 -3.92 17.40
C ARG A 151 4.58 -4.03 18.73
N PHE A 152 4.27 -5.24 19.15
CA PHE A 152 3.86 -5.53 20.52
C PHE A 152 5.11 -5.53 21.40
N LEU A 153 5.16 -4.64 22.38
CA LEU A 153 6.28 -4.52 23.32
C LEU A 153 6.07 -5.39 24.53
N ASP A 154 4.82 -5.47 24.98
CA ASP A 154 4.33 -6.34 26.05
C ASP A 154 2.82 -6.57 25.90
N GLU A 155 2.18 -7.19 26.90
CA GLU A 155 0.72 -7.53 26.88
C GLU A 155 -0.19 -6.30 26.78
N ASN A 156 0.28 -5.13 27.17
CA ASN A 156 -0.52 -3.89 27.28
C ASN A 156 0.03 -2.72 26.46
N THR A 157 1.16 -2.92 25.79
CA THR A 157 1.87 -1.82 25.12
C THR A 157 2.20 -2.18 23.67
N VAL A 158 1.80 -1.32 22.76
CA VAL A 158 2.17 -1.43 21.35
C VAL A 158 2.93 -0.18 20.89
N ASN A 159 3.97 -0.40 20.08
CA ASN A 159 4.54 0.66 19.28
C ASN A 159 3.83 0.66 17.94
N ILE A 160 3.11 1.73 17.65
CA ILE A 160 2.25 1.82 16.45
C ILE A 160 3.04 2.11 15.16
N GLY A 161 4.37 2.24 15.22
CA GLY A 161 5.20 2.43 14.04
C GLY A 161 4.99 3.76 13.31
N VAL A 162 4.12 4.62 13.82
CA VAL A 162 3.78 5.88 13.17
C VAL A 162 4.90 6.89 13.42
N TYR A 163 5.43 7.44 12.35
CA TYR A 163 6.50 8.41 12.42
C TYR A 163 6.03 9.74 13.00
N ASN A 164 6.92 10.50 13.64
CA ASN A 164 6.66 11.77 14.35
C ASN A 164 6.06 12.90 13.50
N GLU A 165 5.86 12.69 12.20
CA GLU A 165 5.34 13.68 11.26
C GLU A 165 3.80 13.81 11.29
N ILE A 166 3.10 12.96 12.04
CA ILE A 166 1.65 13.03 12.16
C ILE A 166 1.29 14.15 13.12
N GLY A 167 0.86 15.26 12.55
CA GLY A 167 0.42 16.43 13.32
C GLY A 167 -0.82 16.13 14.18
N ARG A 168 -1.12 17.04 15.14
CA ARG A 168 -2.28 16.92 16.05
C ARG A 168 -3.62 16.68 15.36
N LYS A 169 -3.72 17.05 14.07
CA LYS A 169 -4.95 16.93 13.26
C LYS A 169 -5.33 15.49 12.92
N ASP A 170 -4.38 14.57 13.00
CA ASP A 170 -4.58 13.17 12.56
C ASP A 170 -4.84 12.21 13.72
N ARG A 171 -4.92 12.72 14.97
CA ARG A 171 -5.17 11.89 16.16
C ARG A 171 -6.48 11.12 16.11
N ALA A 172 -7.55 11.72 15.56
CA ALA A 172 -8.85 11.06 15.46
C ALA A 172 -8.75 9.82 14.54
N LEU A 173 -8.05 9.95 13.42
CA LEU A 173 -7.82 8.82 12.52
C LEU A 173 -6.94 7.76 13.16
N ILE A 174 -5.85 8.15 13.82
CA ILE A 174 -4.99 7.21 14.54
C ILE A 174 -5.78 6.43 15.59
N ASN A 175 -6.57 7.11 16.42
CA ASN A 175 -7.39 6.45 17.45
C ASN A 175 -8.46 5.51 16.87
N GLU A 176 -8.89 5.70 15.62
CA GLU A 176 -9.84 4.81 14.97
C GLU A 176 -9.12 3.59 14.33
N LEU A 177 -7.85 3.73 13.97
CA LEU A 177 -7.06 2.66 13.35
C LEU A 177 -6.44 1.72 14.39
N TYR A 178 -6.05 2.22 15.56
CA TYR A 178 -5.37 1.49 16.64
C TYR A 178 -6.24 1.37 17.90
#